data_a314f1da8230a0586cad88302a28f410
#
_entry.id   a314f1da8230a0586cad88302a28f410
#
_cell.length_a   1.000
_cell.length_b   1.000
_cell.length_c   1.000
_cell.angle_alpha   90.00
_cell.angle_beta   90.00
_cell.angle_gamma   90.00
#
_symmetry.space_group_name_H-M   'P 1'
#
loop_
_entity.id
_entity.type
_entity.pdbx_description
1 polymer ?
#
loop_
_entity_poly.entity_id
_entity_poly.type
_entity_poly.pdbx_seq_one_letter_code
_entity_poly.pdbx_strand_id
1 'polypeptide(L)'
;MFSRIYFTTPLVSNKSQNTNTLRLVPGYLMNMHSINMRAIWPLVSLFSAVHALPAASATASASVAASSSPAPTASATGNPFEGYQLYVNPYYKSQVESSAIPSLSASSLVAQASAAADVPSFYWLDTADKVPTMGEYLDDIQTQNAAGANPPIAGIFVVYDLPDRDCAALASNGEYAISDGGVEKYKAYIDSIREQVETYSDVQTILIIEPDSLANLVTNLDVAKCANAQSAYLECTNYALEQLNLPNVAMYLDAGHAGWLGWPANIGPAAELYASVYKNASSPAAVRGLATNVANFNAWSIDTCPSYTSGNDVCDEKSYINAFAPELSSAGCDAHFITDTGRNGKQPTGQSAWGDWCNVKDTGFGAQPTTDTGDELADAFVWVKPGGESDGTSDTSSSRYDAHCGYSDALQPAPEAGT
;
A
#
# COMPACT_ATOMS: atom_id res chain seq x y z
N MET A 1 -33.20 18.51 33.77
CA MET A 1 -33.84 19.50 32.89
C MET A 1 -33.43 19.12 31.47
N PHE A 2 -34.28 18.35 30.80
CA PHE A 2 -33.98 17.75 29.50
C PHE A 2 -34.40 18.73 28.40
N SER A 3 -33.50 19.04 27.44
CA SER A 3 -33.88 19.69 26.19
C SER A 3 -33.50 18.75 25.03
N ARG A 4 -34.55 18.20 24.43
CA ARG A 4 -34.52 17.49 23.15
C ARG A 4 -34.45 18.52 22.02
N ILE A 5 -33.52 18.36 21.12
CA ILE A 5 -33.53 19.06 19.84
C ILE A 5 -33.95 18.08 18.75
N TYR A 6 -35.09 18.42 18.11
CA TYR A 6 -35.63 17.69 16.95
C TYR A 6 -35.02 18.24 15.67
N PHE A 7 -34.53 17.35 14.83
CA PHE A 7 -34.24 17.67 13.42
C PHE A 7 -35.50 17.46 12.59
N THR A 8 -35.99 18.50 11.97
CA THR A 8 -37.04 18.43 10.96
C THR A 8 -36.42 18.52 9.58
N THR A 9 -36.59 17.47 8.78
CA THR A 9 -36.35 17.47 7.33
C THR A 9 -37.52 18.11 6.61
N PRO A 10 -37.33 18.91 5.55
CA PRO A 10 -38.41 19.25 4.64
C PRO A 10 -38.42 18.28 3.43
N LEU A 11 -39.54 17.57 3.33
CA LEU A 11 -40.00 16.88 2.12
C LEU A 11 -40.33 17.91 1.05
N VAL A 12 -39.68 17.84 -0.10
CA VAL A 12 -40.19 18.49 -1.31
C VAL A 12 -40.60 17.39 -2.29
N SER A 13 -41.92 17.29 -2.42
CA SER A 13 -42.59 16.53 -3.48
C SER A 13 -42.60 17.35 -4.78
N ASN A 14 -42.18 16.77 -5.86
CA ASN A 14 -42.64 17.19 -7.17
C ASN A 14 -42.89 15.98 -8.09
N LYS A 15 -44.18 15.71 -8.30
CA LYS A 15 -44.69 14.86 -9.38
C LYS A 15 -44.60 15.62 -10.70
N SER A 16 -44.08 14.99 -11.72
CA SER A 16 -44.53 15.26 -13.10
C SER A 16 -44.46 13.95 -13.89
N GLN A 17 -45.64 13.49 -14.28
CA GLN A 17 -45.84 12.44 -15.26
C GLN A 17 -45.52 12.99 -16.65
N ASN A 18 -44.87 12.20 -17.48
CA ASN A 18 -45.29 12.16 -18.89
C ASN A 18 -44.94 10.80 -19.55
N THR A 19 -45.96 10.26 -20.15
CA THR A 19 -46.07 9.04 -20.90
C THR A 19 -45.54 9.22 -22.34
N ASN A 20 -45.07 8.09 -22.91
CA ASN A 20 -45.15 7.63 -24.30
C ASN A 20 -43.75 7.29 -24.86
N THR A 21 -43.49 6.22 -25.52
CA THR A 21 -44.16 5.28 -26.40
C THR A 21 -43.11 4.23 -26.80
N LEU A 22 -43.46 2.97 -26.77
CA LEU A 22 -42.70 1.90 -27.41
C LEU A 22 -42.57 2.13 -28.91
N ARG A 23 -41.36 1.91 -29.44
CA ARG A 23 -41.18 1.48 -30.84
C ARG A 23 -40.22 0.30 -30.90
N LEU A 24 -40.79 -0.84 -31.19
CA LEU A 24 -40.17 -2.04 -31.74
C LEU A 24 -39.88 -1.84 -33.22
N VAL A 25 -38.68 -2.17 -33.69
CA VAL A 25 -38.42 -2.53 -35.10
C VAL A 25 -37.40 -3.66 -35.13
N PRO A 26 -37.52 -4.63 -36.07
CA PRO A 26 -37.14 -6.02 -35.90
C PRO A 26 -35.82 -6.43 -36.57
N GLY A 27 -35.30 -7.50 -36.04
CA GLY A 27 -34.62 -8.65 -36.58
C GLY A 27 -33.67 -8.54 -37.79
N TYR A 28 -32.45 -9.04 -37.57
CA TYR A 28 -31.71 -9.76 -38.60
C TYR A 28 -31.08 -11.01 -37.99
N LEU A 29 -31.62 -12.14 -38.42
CA LEU A 29 -31.03 -13.50 -38.35
C LEU A 29 -30.09 -13.66 -39.54
N MET A 30 -28.87 -14.12 -39.33
CA MET A 30 -28.10 -14.93 -40.29
C MET A 30 -26.88 -15.50 -39.58
N ASN A 31 -26.91 -16.71 -39.40
CA ASN A 31 -26.42 -17.93 -40.07
C ASN A 31 -25.06 -18.43 -39.54
N MET A 32 -25.22 -19.57 -38.88
CA MET A 32 -24.12 -20.50 -38.54
C MET A 32 -23.46 -21.00 -39.82
N HIS A 33 -22.13 -21.07 -39.83
CA HIS A 33 -21.40 -22.04 -40.64
C HIS A 33 -20.34 -22.70 -39.77
N SER A 34 -20.59 -23.96 -39.53
CA SER A 34 -19.66 -24.96 -39.00
C SER A 34 -18.59 -25.24 -40.04
N ILE A 35 -17.33 -25.21 -39.65
CA ILE A 35 -16.27 -25.89 -40.40
C ILE A 35 -15.50 -26.78 -39.42
N ASN A 36 -15.77 -28.09 -39.57
CA ASN A 36 -14.95 -29.17 -39.07
C ASN A 36 -13.72 -29.32 -39.96
N MET A 37 -12.51 -29.39 -39.39
CA MET A 37 -11.45 -30.17 -40.02
C MET A 37 -10.57 -30.88 -38.98
N ARG A 38 -10.52 -32.17 -39.24
CA ARG A 38 -9.80 -33.22 -38.51
C ARG A 38 -8.28 -33.14 -38.75
N ALA A 39 -7.57 -33.48 -37.69
CA ALA A 39 -6.41 -34.37 -37.60
C ALA A 39 -5.49 -34.54 -38.81
N ILE A 40 -4.17 -34.46 -38.56
CA ILE A 40 -3.19 -35.49 -38.96
C ILE A 40 -1.93 -35.32 -38.08
N TRP A 41 -1.59 -36.39 -37.38
CA TRP A 41 -0.26 -36.65 -36.82
C TRP A 41 0.60 -37.32 -37.91
N PRO A 42 1.93 -37.18 -37.88
CA PRO A 42 2.74 -38.36 -37.98
C PRO A 42 3.79 -38.50 -36.85
N LEU A 43 3.85 -39.71 -36.35
CA LEU A 43 4.98 -40.31 -35.64
C LEU A 43 6.24 -40.33 -36.54
N VAL A 44 7.42 -40.04 -35.97
CA VAL A 44 8.67 -40.57 -36.44
C VAL A 44 9.55 -41.00 -35.26
N SER A 45 10.08 -42.19 -35.45
CA SER A 45 10.70 -43.11 -34.50
C SER A 45 12.15 -42.77 -34.15
N LEU A 46 12.54 -43.30 -32.98
CA LEU A 46 13.87 -43.62 -32.44
C LEU A 46 14.98 -43.86 -33.44
N PHE A 47 16.20 -43.31 -33.10
CA PHE A 47 17.46 -44.02 -33.29
C PHE A 47 18.37 -43.74 -32.08
N SER A 48 18.73 -44.82 -31.38
CA SER A 48 19.78 -44.89 -30.37
C SER A 48 21.12 -44.99 -31.07
N ALA A 49 22.12 -44.22 -30.67
CA ALA A 49 23.50 -44.48 -30.96
C ALA A 49 24.33 -44.31 -29.68
N VAL A 50 24.82 -45.43 -29.22
CA VAL A 50 25.84 -45.57 -28.17
C VAL A 50 27.19 -45.27 -28.81
N HIS A 51 28.00 -44.32 -28.27
CA HIS A 51 29.42 -44.24 -28.50
C HIS A 51 30.19 -44.01 -27.21
N ALA A 52 31.23 -44.83 -27.08
CA ALA A 52 32.09 -44.98 -25.94
C ALA A 52 33.02 -43.78 -25.69
N LEU A 53 33.38 -43.62 -24.41
CA LEU A 53 34.38 -42.71 -23.86
C LEU A 53 35.82 -42.98 -24.38
N PRO A 54 36.67 -41.93 -24.31
CA PRO A 54 37.99 -42.14 -23.72
C PRO A 54 38.19 -41.25 -22.47
N ALA A 55 38.88 -41.83 -21.48
CA ALA A 55 39.35 -41.18 -20.28
C ALA A 55 40.44 -40.13 -20.61
N ALA A 56 40.33 -38.97 -20.00
CA ALA A 56 41.42 -38.00 -19.96
C ALA A 56 41.56 -37.42 -18.55
N SER A 57 42.83 -37.36 -18.17
CA SER A 57 43.45 -37.01 -16.91
C SER A 57 42.85 -35.82 -16.14
N ALA A 58 42.75 -36.00 -14.83
CA ALA A 58 42.46 -34.97 -13.84
C ALA A 58 43.69 -34.04 -13.70
N THR A 59 43.51 -32.76 -14.05
CA THR A 59 44.31 -31.67 -13.51
C THR A 59 43.49 -31.00 -12.41
N ALA A 60 43.97 -31.05 -11.19
CA ALA A 60 43.38 -30.37 -10.04
C ALA A 60 43.55 -28.86 -10.21
N SER A 61 42.50 -28.16 -10.55
CA SER A 61 42.36 -26.72 -10.35
C SER A 61 41.77 -26.46 -8.99
N ALA A 62 42.54 -25.78 -8.15
CA ALA A 62 42.06 -25.29 -6.87
C ALA A 62 40.92 -24.30 -7.12
N SER A 63 39.67 -24.70 -6.81
CA SER A 63 38.56 -23.81 -6.74
C SER A 63 38.69 -22.98 -5.48
N VAL A 64 38.89 -21.69 -5.64
CA VAL A 64 38.65 -20.70 -4.58
C VAL A 64 37.17 -20.80 -4.26
N ALA A 65 36.86 -21.30 -3.07
CA ALA A 65 35.48 -21.28 -2.56
C ALA A 65 35.11 -19.81 -2.40
N ALA A 66 34.26 -19.31 -3.27
CA ALA A 66 33.51 -18.10 -3.02
C ALA A 66 32.64 -18.38 -1.78
N SER A 67 32.91 -17.66 -0.70
CA SER A 67 32.07 -17.64 0.47
C SER A 67 30.74 -17.03 0.05
N SER A 68 29.78 -17.87 -0.30
CA SER A 68 28.40 -17.44 -0.44
C SER A 68 27.89 -17.08 0.95
N SER A 69 27.69 -15.81 1.22
CA SER A 69 26.83 -15.38 2.33
C SER A 69 25.51 -16.14 2.22
N PRO A 70 24.98 -16.69 3.31
CA PRO A 70 23.67 -17.33 3.27
C PRO A 70 22.64 -16.30 2.79
N ALA A 71 21.84 -16.66 1.78
CA ALA A 71 20.69 -15.88 1.39
C ALA A 71 19.83 -15.62 2.66
N PRO A 72 19.30 -14.39 2.84
CA PRO A 72 18.42 -14.11 3.95
C PRO A 72 17.21 -15.03 3.87
N THR A 73 17.07 -15.91 4.85
CA THR A 73 15.85 -16.67 5.04
C THR A 73 14.89 -15.71 5.74
N ALA A 74 13.90 -15.19 5.04
CA ALA A 74 12.81 -14.47 5.69
C ALA A 74 12.23 -15.38 6.76
N SER A 75 12.53 -15.07 8.02
CA SER A 75 11.98 -15.81 9.14
C SER A 75 10.60 -15.20 9.39
N ALA A 76 9.54 -15.94 9.10
CA ALA A 76 8.18 -15.60 9.52
C ALA A 76 8.05 -15.43 11.06
N THR A 77 9.10 -15.64 11.80
CA THR A 77 9.14 -15.62 13.28
C THR A 77 9.87 -14.43 13.89
N GLY A 78 10.51 -13.55 13.10
CA GLY A 78 11.26 -12.37 13.57
C GLY A 78 10.76 -11.07 12.95
N ASN A 79 11.20 -9.95 13.53
CA ASN A 79 10.94 -8.63 12.97
C ASN A 79 11.76 -8.44 11.68
N PRO A 80 11.14 -8.24 10.49
CA PRO A 80 11.85 -8.18 9.21
C PRO A 80 12.69 -6.90 9.01
N PHE A 81 12.60 -5.94 9.91
CA PHE A 81 13.42 -4.73 9.92
C PHE A 81 14.71 -4.91 10.73
N GLU A 82 14.75 -5.87 11.66
CA GLU A 82 15.91 -6.10 12.48
C GLU A 82 17.11 -6.57 11.66
N GLY A 83 18.26 -5.95 11.90
CA GLY A 83 19.51 -6.27 11.21
C GLY A 83 19.65 -5.66 9.83
N TYR A 84 18.71 -4.81 9.43
CA TYR A 84 18.76 -4.06 8.15
C TYR A 84 18.79 -2.55 8.40
N GLN A 85 19.41 -1.84 7.47
CA GLN A 85 19.11 -0.43 7.20
C GLN A 85 18.14 -0.35 6.03
N LEU A 86 17.27 0.66 6.03
CA LEU A 86 16.29 0.85 4.97
C LEU A 86 16.88 1.66 3.83
N TYR A 87 16.47 1.36 2.60
CA TYR A 87 16.92 2.08 1.40
C TYR A 87 16.39 3.51 1.39
N VAL A 88 17.30 4.47 1.18
CA VAL A 88 16.93 5.89 1.02
C VAL A 88 16.28 6.07 -0.34
N ASN A 89 15.04 6.55 -0.37
CA ASN A 89 14.25 6.73 -1.58
C ASN A 89 14.85 7.83 -2.49
N PRO A 90 15.45 7.49 -3.65
CA PRO A 90 16.10 8.49 -4.50
C PRO A 90 15.09 9.47 -5.12
N TYR A 91 13.85 9.03 -5.36
CA TYR A 91 12.81 9.91 -5.88
C TYR A 91 12.49 11.03 -4.89
N TYR A 92 12.18 10.69 -3.63
CA TYR A 92 11.90 11.68 -2.60
C TYR A 92 13.09 12.61 -2.38
N LYS A 93 14.29 12.06 -2.30
CA LYS A 93 15.53 12.86 -2.17
C LYS A 93 15.65 13.89 -3.30
N SER A 94 15.45 13.45 -4.54
CA SER A 94 15.50 14.32 -5.71
C SER A 94 14.45 15.44 -5.65
N GLN A 95 13.22 15.14 -5.22
CA GLN A 95 12.15 16.15 -5.06
C GLN A 95 12.51 17.19 -4.01
N VAL A 96 13.04 16.76 -2.86
CA VAL A 96 13.48 17.67 -1.81
C VAL A 96 14.61 18.58 -2.30
N GLU A 97 15.64 18.02 -2.94
CA GLU A 97 16.82 18.75 -3.40
C GLU A 97 16.52 19.70 -4.56
N SER A 98 15.72 19.25 -5.55
CA SER A 98 15.46 20.01 -6.78
C SER A 98 14.29 20.98 -6.69
N SER A 99 13.31 20.74 -5.80
CA SER A 99 12.06 21.50 -5.75
C SER A 99 11.83 22.14 -4.38
N ALA A 100 11.90 21.38 -3.29
CA ALA A 100 11.59 21.89 -1.96
C ALA A 100 12.66 22.88 -1.47
N ILE A 101 13.94 22.50 -1.47
CA ILE A 101 15.04 23.36 -0.99
C ILE A 101 15.11 24.69 -1.74
N PRO A 102 15.05 24.74 -3.08
CA PRO A 102 15.04 26.01 -3.82
C PRO A 102 13.85 26.92 -3.49
N SER A 103 12.73 26.33 -3.03
CA SER A 103 11.49 27.05 -2.70
C SER A 103 11.45 27.56 -1.26
N LEU A 104 12.40 27.17 -0.41
CA LEU A 104 12.45 27.60 0.99
C LEU A 104 12.72 29.10 1.10
N SER A 105 11.83 29.82 1.79
CA SER A 105 12.00 31.24 2.08
C SER A 105 13.07 31.53 3.14
N ALA A 106 13.37 30.54 4.00
CA ALA A 106 14.33 30.65 5.10
C ALA A 106 15.52 29.71 4.87
N SER A 107 16.69 30.26 4.63
CA SER A 107 17.95 29.52 4.45
C SER A 107 18.32 28.64 5.67
N SER A 108 17.84 29.00 6.87
CA SER A 108 18.00 28.17 8.08
C SER A 108 17.34 26.81 8.02
N LEU A 109 16.37 26.61 7.12
CA LEU A 109 15.67 25.31 6.96
C LEU A 109 16.37 24.37 5.95
N VAL A 110 17.33 24.86 5.17
CA VAL A 110 18.02 24.06 4.13
C VAL A 110 18.68 22.81 4.73
N ALA A 111 19.41 22.97 5.84
CA ALA A 111 20.09 21.85 6.48
C ALA A 111 19.11 20.80 7.00
N GLN A 112 17.95 21.20 7.52
CA GLN A 112 16.90 20.29 7.99
C GLN A 112 16.21 19.59 6.83
N ALA A 113 15.91 20.30 5.74
CA ALA A 113 15.34 19.71 4.53
C ALA A 113 16.29 18.69 3.90
N SER A 114 17.61 19.04 3.80
CA SER A 114 18.61 18.08 3.32
C SER A 114 18.71 16.84 4.22
N ALA A 115 18.64 17.00 5.54
CA ALA A 115 18.65 15.87 6.45
C ALA A 115 17.40 15.00 6.31
N ALA A 116 16.23 15.60 6.05
CA ALA A 116 14.99 14.85 5.79
C ALA A 116 15.06 14.06 4.49
N ALA A 117 15.75 14.59 3.46
CA ALA A 117 15.95 13.92 2.18
C ALA A 117 16.75 12.60 2.28
N ASP A 118 17.59 12.49 3.32
CA ASP A 118 18.42 11.30 3.58
C ASP A 118 17.74 10.27 4.50
N VAL A 119 16.52 10.56 4.98
CA VAL A 119 15.73 9.60 5.77
C VAL A 119 15.03 8.61 4.83
N PRO A 120 15.14 7.28 5.07
CA PRO A 120 14.45 6.29 4.27
C PRO A 120 12.93 6.49 4.26
N SER A 121 12.33 6.42 3.07
CA SER A 121 10.87 6.43 2.90
C SER A 121 10.45 5.44 1.83
N PHE A 122 9.22 4.94 1.92
CA PHE A 122 8.71 3.97 0.96
C PHE A 122 8.55 4.60 -0.43
N TYR A 123 8.89 3.82 -1.46
CA TYR A 123 8.61 4.20 -2.84
C TYR A 123 7.27 3.60 -3.27
N TRP A 124 6.36 4.46 -3.75
CA TRP A 124 5.01 4.06 -4.14
C TRP A 124 4.98 3.55 -5.58
N LEU A 125 4.51 2.32 -5.74
CA LEU A 125 4.22 1.70 -7.03
C LEU A 125 2.75 1.95 -7.36
N ASP A 126 2.38 3.19 -7.63
CA ASP A 126 0.99 3.64 -7.82
C ASP A 126 0.54 3.63 -9.29
N THR A 127 1.42 3.13 -10.17
CA THR A 127 1.15 2.77 -11.56
C THR A 127 2.07 1.64 -12.01
N ALA A 128 1.67 0.86 -13.01
CA ALA A 128 2.51 -0.19 -13.60
C ALA A 128 3.83 0.35 -14.15
N ASP A 129 3.83 1.57 -14.68
CA ASP A 129 5.03 2.22 -15.23
C ASP A 129 6.12 2.49 -14.17
N LYS A 130 5.79 2.43 -12.88
CA LYS A 130 6.76 2.57 -11.77
C LYS A 130 7.45 1.26 -11.37
N VAL A 131 6.95 0.11 -11.79
CA VAL A 131 7.56 -1.20 -11.44
C VAL A 131 8.99 -1.35 -11.98
N PRO A 132 9.35 -0.91 -13.19
CA PRO A 132 10.76 -0.94 -13.63
C PRO A 132 11.70 -0.17 -12.70
N THR A 133 11.27 0.96 -12.13
CA THR A 133 12.08 1.74 -11.17
C THR A 133 12.30 0.97 -9.85
N MET A 134 11.34 0.13 -9.42
CA MET A 134 11.58 -0.81 -8.32
C MET A 134 12.76 -1.73 -8.64
N GLY A 135 12.82 -2.28 -9.86
CA GLY A 135 13.94 -3.10 -10.32
C GLY A 135 15.29 -2.37 -10.25
N GLU A 136 15.33 -1.10 -10.70
CA GLU A 136 16.53 -0.25 -10.61
C GLU A 136 16.97 -0.05 -9.16
N TYR A 137 16.04 0.15 -8.22
CA TYR A 137 16.37 0.32 -6.80
C TYR A 137 16.83 -0.99 -6.16
N LEU A 138 16.23 -2.12 -6.51
CA LEU A 138 16.66 -3.43 -6.03
C LEU A 138 18.06 -3.80 -6.56
N ASP A 139 18.41 -3.45 -7.80
CA ASP A 139 19.75 -3.61 -8.38
C ASP A 139 20.81 -2.77 -7.61
N ASP A 140 20.47 -1.51 -7.31
CA ASP A 140 21.35 -0.64 -6.51
C ASP A 140 21.54 -1.18 -5.08
N ILE A 141 20.48 -1.64 -4.44
CA ILE A 141 20.53 -2.28 -3.11
C ILE A 141 21.42 -3.52 -3.15
N GLN A 142 21.22 -4.41 -4.12
CA GLN A 142 22.03 -5.61 -4.29
C GLN A 142 23.52 -5.27 -4.47
N THR A 143 23.82 -4.26 -5.30
CA THR A 143 25.16 -3.76 -5.54
C THR A 143 25.79 -3.22 -4.25
N GLN A 144 25.08 -2.42 -3.46
CA GLN A 144 25.56 -1.88 -2.20
C GLN A 144 25.79 -2.98 -1.15
N ASN A 145 24.88 -3.97 -1.08
CA ASN A 145 25.00 -5.13 -0.18
C ASN A 145 26.21 -5.99 -0.57
N ALA A 146 26.43 -6.24 -1.87
CA ALA A 146 27.60 -6.94 -2.36
C ALA A 146 28.90 -6.19 -2.10
N ALA A 147 28.87 -4.85 -2.07
CA ALA A 147 29.99 -4.01 -1.69
C ALA A 147 30.28 -3.98 -0.18
N GLY A 148 29.44 -4.65 0.63
CA GLY A 148 29.64 -4.82 2.06
C GLY A 148 28.91 -3.81 2.93
N ALA A 149 27.71 -3.35 2.52
CA ALA A 149 26.84 -2.55 3.37
C ALA A 149 26.58 -3.28 4.70
N ASN A 150 26.74 -2.58 5.83
CA ASN A 150 26.61 -3.16 7.16
C ASN A 150 25.96 -2.15 8.13
N PRO A 151 24.71 -2.39 8.59
CA PRO A 151 23.86 -3.53 8.23
C PRO A 151 23.54 -3.59 6.72
N PRO A 152 23.13 -4.75 6.19
CA PRO A 152 22.65 -4.84 4.80
C PRO A 152 21.40 -3.97 4.61
N ILE A 153 21.16 -3.55 3.38
CA ILE A 153 20.05 -2.67 3.01
C ILE A 153 18.84 -3.51 2.62
N ALA A 154 17.66 -3.14 3.11
CA ALA A 154 16.37 -3.68 2.68
C ALA A 154 15.63 -2.68 1.78
N GLY A 155 14.94 -3.19 0.74
CA GLY A 155 14.04 -2.42 -0.11
C GLY A 155 12.66 -2.24 0.56
N ILE A 156 12.08 -1.05 0.41
CA ILE A 156 10.79 -0.69 1.01
C ILE A 156 9.87 -0.05 -0.04
N PHE A 157 8.71 -0.68 -0.30
CA PHE A 157 7.81 -0.26 -1.37
C PHE A 157 6.34 -0.34 -0.94
N VAL A 158 5.50 0.50 -1.55
CA VAL A 158 4.04 0.43 -1.42
C VAL A 158 3.46 -0.11 -2.73
N VAL A 159 2.71 -1.20 -2.65
CA VAL A 159 1.90 -1.73 -3.74
C VAL A 159 0.56 -1.01 -3.70
N TYR A 160 0.21 -0.23 -4.75
CA TYR A 160 -0.94 0.67 -4.72
C TYR A 160 -1.50 0.92 -6.11
N ASP A 161 -2.22 -0.06 -6.67
CA ASP A 161 -2.85 0.14 -7.98
C ASP A 161 -4.13 -0.68 -8.20
N LEU A 162 -4.92 -0.92 -7.13
CA LEU A 162 -6.20 -1.59 -7.22
C LEU A 162 -7.12 -0.92 -8.25
N PRO A 163 -7.89 -1.71 -9.03
CA PRO A 163 -8.85 -1.15 -9.96
C PRO A 163 -9.96 -0.39 -9.23
N ASP A 164 -10.29 0.81 -9.71
CA ASP A 164 -11.19 1.77 -9.06
C ASP A 164 -10.74 2.18 -7.64
N ARG A 165 -9.41 2.17 -7.34
CA ARG A 165 -8.88 2.59 -6.04
C ARG A 165 -9.36 3.99 -5.67
N ASP A 166 -9.17 4.35 -4.40
CA ASP A 166 -9.66 5.61 -3.82
C ASP A 166 -11.19 5.72 -3.98
N CYS A 167 -11.89 4.62 -3.60
CA CYS A 167 -13.31 4.48 -3.91
C CYS A 167 -14.21 5.45 -3.14
N ALA A 168 -13.75 5.99 -2.00
CA ALA A 168 -14.48 6.97 -1.19
C ALA A 168 -13.96 8.40 -1.35
N ALA A 169 -12.91 8.63 -2.16
CA ALA A 169 -12.32 9.93 -2.42
C ALA A 169 -12.00 10.12 -3.91
N LEU A 170 -11.28 11.20 -4.28
CA LEU A 170 -10.94 11.53 -5.67
C LEU A 170 -9.45 11.77 -5.89
N ALA A 171 -8.73 12.19 -4.86
CA ALA A 171 -7.37 12.71 -5.00
C ALA A 171 -6.37 11.68 -5.53
N SER A 172 -6.54 10.41 -5.15
CA SER A 172 -5.63 9.31 -5.48
C SER A 172 -6.25 8.25 -6.40
N ASN A 173 -7.23 8.63 -7.25
CA ASN A 173 -7.77 7.71 -8.26
C ASN A 173 -6.65 7.09 -9.09
N GLY A 174 -6.72 5.75 -9.27
CA GLY A 174 -5.75 4.97 -10.02
C GLY A 174 -5.96 4.97 -11.55
N GLU A 175 -5.09 4.27 -12.24
CA GLU A 175 -5.14 4.13 -13.70
C GLU A 175 -6.07 3.01 -14.18
N TYR A 176 -6.40 2.04 -13.32
CA TYR A 176 -7.23 0.89 -13.69
C TYR A 176 -8.69 1.10 -13.32
N ALA A 177 -9.58 0.79 -14.27
CA ALA A 177 -11.02 0.72 -14.04
C ALA A 177 -11.50 -0.72 -14.13
N ILE A 178 -12.37 -1.17 -13.21
CA ILE A 178 -12.99 -2.52 -13.23
C ILE A 178 -13.71 -2.74 -14.57
N SER A 179 -14.42 -1.70 -15.06
CA SER A 179 -15.16 -1.75 -16.33
C SER A 179 -14.27 -1.94 -17.58
N ASP A 180 -12.96 -1.75 -17.44
CA ASP A 180 -11.98 -1.86 -18.53
C ASP A 180 -10.92 -2.96 -18.25
N GLY A 181 -11.36 -4.07 -17.66
CA GLY A 181 -10.47 -5.21 -17.38
C GLY A 181 -9.43 -4.92 -16.31
N GLY A 182 -9.72 -4.01 -15.38
CA GLY A 182 -8.78 -3.57 -14.33
C GLY A 182 -8.27 -4.71 -13.46
N VAL A 183 -9.09 -5.72 -13.18
CA VAL A 183 -8.67 -6.90 -12.39
C VAL A 183 -7.51 -7.65 -13.07
N GLU A 184 -7.60 -7.92 -14.37
CA GLU A 184 -6.53 -8.60 -15.09
C GLU A 184 -5.29 -7.73 -15.28
N LYS A 185 -5.47 -6.42 -15.43
CA LYS A 185 -4.35 -5.46 -15.46
C LYS A 185 -3.61 -5.42 -14.13
N TYR A 186 -4.35 -5.41 -13.02
CA TYR A 186 -3.77 -5.48 -11.68
C TYR A 186 -2.99 -6.78 -11.45
N LYS A 187 -3.52 -7.93 -11.88
CA LYS A 187 -2.79 -9.20 -11.77
C LYS A 187 -1.47 -9.15 -12.54
N ALA A 188 -1.47 -8.59 -13.75
CA ALA A 188 -0.25 -8.40 -14.53
C ALA A 188 0.74 -7.43 -13.86
N TYR A 189 0.24 -6.38 -13.19
CA TYR A 189 1.06 -5.48 -12.38
C TYR A 189 1.72 -6.22 -11.21
N ILE A 190 0.97 -7.04 -10.46
CA ILE A 190 1.52 -7.87 -9.37
C ILE A 190 2.53 -8.89 -9.90
N ASP A 191 2.26 -9.54 -11.04
CA ASP A 191 3.21 -10.47 -11.68
C ASP A 191 4.53 -9.76 -12.05
N SER A 192 4.45 -8.50 -12.49
CA SER A 192 5.64 -7.69 -12.80
C SER A 192 6.44 -7.35 -11.54
N ILE A 193 5.78 -7.02 -10.42
CA ILE A 193 6.45 -6.81 -9.11
C ILE A 193 7.11 -8.10 -8.65
N ARG A 194 6.40 -9.23 -8.75
CA ARG A 194 6.95 -10.54 -8.41
C ARG A 194 8.23 -10.84 -9.18
N GLU A 195 8.25 -10.59 -10.48
CA GLU A 195 9.44 -10.80 -11.34
C GLU A 195 10.65 -10.00 -10.83
N GLN A 196 10.43 -8.73 -10.41
CA GLN A 196 11.52 -7.93 -9.83
C GLN A 196 12.02 -8.55 -8.52
N VAL A 197 11.13 -8.90 -7.61
CA VAL A 197 11.51 -9.47 -6.30
C VAL A 197 12.20 -10.85 -6.45
N GLU A 198 11.76 -11.68 -7.38
CA GLU A 198 12.41 -12.96 -7.68
C GLU A 198 13.80 -12.77 -8.32
N THR A 199 13.96 -11.76 -9.18
CA THR A 199 15.26 -11.41 -9.80
C THR A 199 16.29 -11.02 -8.75
N TYR A 200 15.88 -10.27 -7.74
CA TYR A 200 16.74 -9.80 -6.63
C TYR A 200 16.42 -10.56 -5.33
N SER A 201 16.35 -11.89 -5.41
CA SER A 201 15.92 -12.76 -4.29
C SER A 201 16.85 -12.77 -3.08
N ASP A 202 18.03 -12.19 -3.16
CA ASP A 202 18.98 -11.96 -2.08
C ASP A 202 18.79 -10.60 -1.37
N VAL A 203 17.87 -9.76 -1.85
CA VAL A 203 17.49 -8.50 -1.22
C VAL A 203 16.23 -8.69 -0.38
N GLN A 204 16.31 -8.36 0.92
CA GLN A 204 15.12 -8.27 1.78
C GLN A 204 14.22 -7.16 1.25
N THR A 205 12.95 -7.48 0.99
CA THR A 205 11.95 -6.55 0.45
C THR A 205 10.75 -6.47 1.41
N ILE A 206 10.40 -5.26 1.82
CA ILE A 206 9.26 -5.00 2.70
C ILE A 206 8.20 -4.25 1.89
N LEU A 207 6.99 -4.80 1.87
CA LEU A 207 5.88 -4.30 1.07
C LEU A 207 4.72 -3.88 1.96
N ILE A 208 4.18 -2.67 1.73
CA ILE A 208 2.85 -2.29 2.20
C ILE A 208 1.87 -2.59 1.08
N ILE A 209 0.78 -3.25 1.42
CA ILE A 209 -0.20 -3.74 0.45
C ILE A 209 -1.47 -2.89 0.51
N GLU A 210 -1.71 -2.18 -0.56
CA GLU A 210 -2.94 -1.50 -0.96
C GLU A 210 -3.53 -0.59 0.12
N PRO A 211 -2.88 0.56 0.41
CA PRO A 211 -3.44 1.60 1.26
C PRO A 211 -4.90 1.94 0.93
N ASP A 212 -5.69 2.26 1.95
CA ASP A 212 -7.08 2.71 1.90
C ASP A 212 -8.09 1.69 1.30
N SER A 213 -7.69 0.48 0.99
CA SER A 213 -8.52 -0.49 0.26
C SER A 213 -9.49 -1.26 1.17
N LEU A 214 -8.97 -2.17 2.00
CA LEU A 214 -9.79 -3.01 2.88
C LEU A 214 -10.54 -2.20 3.94
N ALA A 215 -9.94 -1.11 4.43
CA ALA A 215 -10.58 -0.22 5.39
C ALA A 215 -11.85 0.42 4.81
N ASN A 216 -11.86 0.78 3.53
CA ASN A 216 -13.05 1.25 2.82
C ASN A 216 -14.15 0.18 2.75
N LEU A 217 -13.80 -1.10 2.66
CA LEU A 217 -14.79 -2.18 2.67
C LEU A 217 -15.45 -2.40 4.04
N VAL A 218 -14.83 -1.90 5.12
CA VAL A 218 -15.43 -1.93 6.48
C VAL A 218 -16.44 -0.81 6.64
N THR A 219 -16.15 0.40 6.14
CA THR A 219 -16.89 1.60 6.54
C THR A 219 -17.63 2.31 5.43
N ASN A 220 -17.31 2.08 4.16
CA ASN A 220 -17.79 2.90 3.04
C ASN A 220 -18.55 2.11 1.96
N LEU A 221 -19.18 0.97 2.32
CA LEU A 221 -19.99 0.19 1.37
C LEU A 221 -21.32 0.86 0.98
N ASP A 222 -21.71 1.95 1.64
CA ASP A 222 -22.80 2.82 1.22
C ASP A 222 -22.40 3.77 0.06
N VAL A 223 -21.10 3.94 -0.18
CA VAL A 223 -20.56 4.62 -1.36
C VAL A 223 -20.60 3.67 -2.54
N ALA A 224 -21.34 4.03 -3.58
CA ALA A 224 -21.56 3.13 -4.74
C ALA A 224 -20.26 2.64 -5.40
N LYS A 225 -19.22 3.48 -5.51
CA LYS A 225 -17.92 3.09 -6.07
C LYS A 225 -17.26 2.01 -5.20
N CYS A 226 -17.28 2.14 -3.86
CA CYS A 226 -16.73 1.15 -2.94
C CYS A 226 -17.51 -0.16 -2.98
N ALA A 227 -18.85 -0.11 -2.97
CA ALA A 227 -19.69 -1.30 -3.09
C ALA A 227 -19.44 -2.05 -4.40
N ASN A 228 -19.26 -1.34 -5.52
CA ASN A 228 -18.95 -1.94 -6.81
C ASN A 228 -17.53 -2.52 -6.88
N ALA A 229 -16.58 -1.93 -6.15
CA ALA A 229 -15.20 -2.37 -6.12
C ALA A 229 -14.95 -3.56 -5.17
N GLN A 230 -15.86 -3.87 -4.24
CA GLN A 230 -15.66 -4.85 -3.17
C GLN A 230 -15.10 -6.18 -3.66
N SER A 231 -15.73 -6.80 -4.67
CA SER A 231 -15.28 -8.11 -5.16
C SER A 231 -13.90 -8.04 -5.81
N ALA A 232 -13.64 -6.98 -6.57
CA ALA A 232 -12.35 -6.76 -7.21
C ALA A 232 -11.24 -6.50 -6.18
N TYR A 233 -11.51 -5.70 -5.14
CA TYR A 233 -10.53 -5.47 -4.07
C TYR A 233 -10.15 -6.76 -3.36
N LEU A 234 -11.14 -7.59 -2.98
CA LEU A 234 -10.88 -8.87 -2.32
C LEU A 234 -10.12 -9.85 -3.22
N GLU A 235 -10.51 -9.97 -4.50
CA GLU A 235 -9.84 -10.84 -5.47
C GLU A 235 -8.39 -10.38 -5.71
N CYS A 236 -8.20 -9.10 -5.98
CA CYS A 236 -6.89 -8.53 -6.28
C CYS A 236 -5.95 -8.58 -5.07
N THR A 237 -6.44 -8.24 -3.86
CA THR A 237 -5.62 -8.33 -2.64
C THR A 237 -5.21 -9.78 -2.37
N ASN A 238 -6.13 -10.75 -2.46
CA ASN A 238 -5.78 -12.16 -2.30
C ASN A 238 -4.72 -12.60 -3.32
N TYR A 239 -4.87 -12.18 -4.59
CA TYR A 239 -3.89 -12.48 -5.63
C TYR A 239 -2.50 -11.89 -5.29
N ALA A 240 -2.44 -10.64 -4.84
CA ALA A 240 -1.19 -10.01 -4.43
C ALA A 240 -0.52 -10.78 -3.28
N LEU A 241 -1.29 -11.14 -2.24
CA LEU A 241 -0.75 -11.89 -1.10
C LEU A 241 -0.23 -13.28 -1.48
N GLU A 242 -0.88 -13.96 -2.42
CA GLU A 242 -0.45 -15.27 -2.92
C GLU A 242 0.80 -15.17 -3.79
N GLN A 243 0.83 -14.21 -4.72
CA GLN A 243 1.93 -14.07 -5.68
C GLN A 243 3.21 -13.52 -5.05
N LEU A 244 3.07 -12.62 -4.07
CA LEU A 244 4.19 -12.00 -3.36
C LEU A 244 4.63 -12.77 -2.10
N ASN A 245 4.09 -13.99 -1.89
CA ASN A 245 4.52 -14.86 -0.81
C ASN A 245 5.88 -15.51 -1.13
N LEU A 246 6.94 -14.71 -1.08
CA LEU A 246 8.30 -15.10 -1.43
C LEU A 246 9.22 -15.07 -0.18
N PRO A 247 10.30 -15.89 -0.16
CA PRO A 247 11.17 -16.01 1.04
C PRO A 247 11.87 -14.73 1.47
N ASN A 248 12.10 -13.80 0.55
CA ASN A 248 12.76 -12.51 0.80
C ASN A 248 11.76 -11.35 0.94
N VAL A 249 10.47 -11.65 1.12
CA VAL A 249 9.40 -10.65 1.25
C VAL A 249 8.80 -10.66 2.64
N ALA A 250 8.52 -9.47 3.18
CA ALA A 250 7.62 -9.26 4.30
C ALA A 250 6.52 -8.29 3.89
N MET A 251 5.25 -8.70 4.05
CA MET A 251 4.08 -7.91 3.68
C MET A 251 3.33 -7.40 4.91
N TYR A 252 2.90 -6.14 4.83
CA TYR A 252 2.00 -5.50 5.77
C TYR A 252 0.79 -4.95 5.00
N LEU A 253 -0.40 -5.45 5.29
CA LEU A 253 -1.62 -4.89 4.69
C LEU A 253 -1.93 -3.55 5.34
N ASP A 254 -2.32 -2.57 4.55
CA ASP A 254 -2.81 -1.32 5.15
C ASP A 254 -4.06 -1.57 5.98
N ALA A 255 -4.10 -1.01 7.16
CA ALA A 255 -5.19 -1.14 8.13
C ALA A 255 -5.68 0.23 8.63
N GLY A 256 -5.64 1.23 7.78
CA GLY A 256 -6.12 2.56 8.11
C GLY A 256 -5.42 3.15 9.35
N HIS A 257 -6.20 3.68 10.27
CA HIS A 257 -5.66 4.35 11.46
C HIS A 257 -6.68 4.41 12.60
N ALA A 258 -6.24 4.86 13.79
CA ALA A 258 -7.07 4.98 15.00
C ALA A 258 -8.38 5.72 14.76
N GLY A 259 -8.36 6.83 14.00
CA GLY A 259 -9.52 7.63 13.67
C GLY A 259 -10.49 7.00 12.68
N TRP A 260 -10.11 5.90 12.06
CA TRP A 260 -10.91 5.19 11.08
C TRP A 260 -11.39 3.83 11.59
N LEU A 261 -10.50 2.86 11.67
CA LEU A 261 -10.86 1.51 12.11
C LEU A 261 -10.81 1.33 13.64
N GLY A 262 -10.20 2.26 14.39
CA GLY A 262 -10.12 2.19 15.85
C GLY A 262 -11.43 2.52 16.58
N TRP A 263 -12.51 2.87 15.91
CA TRP A 263 -13.81 3.07 16.52
C TRP A 263 -14.43 1.74 16.97
N PRO A 264 -15.13 1.69 18.14
CA PRO A 264 -15.73 0.45 18.66
C PRO A 264 -16.66 -0.27 17.67
N ALA A 265 -17.30 0.47 16.75
CA ALA A 265 -18.18 -0.10 15.73
C ALA A 265 -17.41 -0.73 14.55
N ASN A 266 -16.14 -0.36 14.35
CA ASN A 266 -15.36 -0.73 13.17
C ASN A 266 -14.32 -1.81 13.46
N ILE A 267 -13.73 -1.82 14.66
CA ILE A 267 -12.55 -2.65 14.98
C ILE A 267 -12.83 -4.15 14.87
N GLY A 268 -13.95 -4.64 15.37
CA GLY A 268 -14.36 -6.05 15.25
C GLY A 268 -14.61 -6.46 13.80
N PRO A 269 -15.49 -5.76 13.05
CA PRO A 269 -15.69 -6.02 11.62
C PRO A 269 -14.40 -5.94 10.79
N ALA A 270 -13.48 -5.03 11.12
CA ALA A 270 -12.17 -4.95 10.51
C ALA A 270 -11.36 -6.23 10.77
N ALA A 271 -11.27 -6.69 12.03
CA ALA A 271 -10.54 -7.90 12.39
C ALA A 271 -11.06 -9.13 11.62
N GLU A 272 -12.38 -9.27 11.50
CA GLU A 272 -13.01 -10.35 10.73
C GLU A 272 -12.64 -10.28 9.25
N LEU A 273 -12.67 -9.08 8.65
CA LEU A 273 -12.32 -8.88 7.23
C LEU A 273 -10.85 -9.22 6.96
N TYR A 274 -9.92 -8.64 7.73
CA TYR A 274 -8.47 -8.87 7.54
C TYR A 274 -8.10 -10.33 7.75
N ALA A 275 -8.62 -10.98 8.80
CA ALA A 275 -8.43 -12.41 9.03
C ALA A 275 -9.03 -13.29 7.92
N SER A 276 -10.16 -12.88 7.33
CA SER A 276 -10.76 -13.56 6.18
C SER A 276 -9.87 -13.45 4.94
N VAL A 277 -9.39 -12.25 4.62
CA VAL A 277 -8.48 -12.02 3.48
C VAL A 277 -7.20 -12.84 3.65
N TYR A 278 -6.57 -12.80 4.82
CA TYR A 278 -5.39 -13.61 5.12
C TYR A 278 -5.60 -15.10 4.91
N LYS A 279 -6.72 -15.65 5.43
CA LYS A 279 -7.07 -17.06 5.29
C LYS A 279 -7.42 -17.45 3.85
N ASN A 280 -8.13 -16.58 3.12
CA ASN A 280 -8.51 -16.83 1.73
C ASN A 280 -7.28 -16.88 0.81
N ALA A 281 -6.23 -16.10 1.11
CA ALA A 281 -4.93 -16.20 0.46
C ALA A 281 -4.06 -17.39 0.95
N SER A 282 -4.66 -18.39 1.63
CA SER A 282 -3.97 -19.56 2.17
C SER A 282 -2.95 -19.27 3.27
N SER A 283 -3.14 -18.19 4.03
CA SER A 283 -2.30 -17.78 5.16
C SER A 283 -0.81 -17.67 4.79
N PRO A 284 -0.46 -16.78 3.85
CA PRO A 284 0.90 -16.73 3.31
C PRO A 284 1.92 -16.32 4.38
N ALA A 285 3.05 -17.03 4.40
CA ALA A 285 4.09 -16.86 5.42
C ALA A 285 4.79 -15.49 5.34
N ALA A 286 4.78 -14.86 4.17
CA ALA A 286 5.35 -13.52 3.98
C ALA A 286 4.47 -12.40 4.55
N VAL A 287 3.20 -12.66 4.90
CA VAL A 287 2.36 -11.68 5.61
C VAL A 287 2.79 -11.63 7.06
N ARG A 288 3.47 -10.55 7.44
CA ARG A 288 3.94 -10.28 8.80
C ARG A 288 2.86 -9.61 9.64
N GLY A 289 2.05 -8.75 9.04
CA GLY A 289 1.06 -8.01 9.78
C GLY A 289 0.43 -6.85 9.02
N LEU A 290 0.23 -5.74 9.72
CA LEU A 290 -0.54 -4.61 9.24
C LEU A 290 0.25 -3.30 9.34
N ALA A 291 -0.01 -2.38 8.41
CA ALA A 291 0.51 -1.02 8.44
C ALA A 291 -0.59 -0.05 8.90
N THR A 292 -0.27 0.86 9.80
CA THR A 292 -1.21 1.85 10.31
C THR A 292 -0.74 3.27 10.03
N ASN A 293 -1.68 4.21 10.02
CA ASN A 293 -1.43 5.65 9.83
C ASN A 293 -0.77 5.99 8.48
N VAL A 294 -0.84 5.08 7.49
CA VAL A 294 -0.26 5.30 6.17
C VAL A 294 -0.84 6.57 5.57
N ALA A 295 0.04 7.48 5.15
CA ALA A 295 -0.33 8.78 4.61
C ALA A 295 -1.25 9.62 5.51
N ASN A 296 -1.24 9.41 6.83
CA ASN A 296 -2.04 10.14 7.81
C ASN A 296 -1.16 10.87 8.84
N PHE A 297 -1.77 11.41 9.91
CA PHE A 297 -1.13 12.37 10.81
C PHE A 297 -1.29 12.04 12.30
N ASN A 298 -1.88 10.89 12.66
CA ASN A 298 -2.14 10.53 14.04
C ASN A 298 -0.84 10.37 14.85
N ALA A 299 -0.90 10.78 16.12
CA ALA A 299 0.17 10.51 17.06
C ALA A 299 0.41 8.99 17.20
N TRP A 300 1.68 8.60 17.38
CA TRP A 300 1.96 7.26 17.89
C TRP A 300 1.38 7.06 19.29
N SER A 301 1.66 7.99 20.20
CA SER A 301 1.10 8.01 21.56
C SER A 301 0.92 9.44 22.02
N ILE A 302 -0.16 9.73 22.74
CA ILE A 302 -0.48 11.06 23.24
C ILE A 302 -1.12 11.01 24.62
N ASP A 303 -0.59 11.81 25.56
CA ASP A 303 -1.09 11.84 26.95
C ASP A 303 -2.52 12.36 27.09
N THR A 304 -2.93 13.24 26.19
CA THR A 304 -4.26 13.86 26.21
C THR A 304 -4.86 13.82 24.83
N CYS A 305 -5.93 13.07 24.68
CA CYS A 305 -6.66 12.98 23.42
C CYS A 305 -7.10 14.34 22.90
N PRO A 306 -6.80 14.68 21.64
CA PRO A 306 -7.28 15.91 21.01
C PRO A 306 -8.82 15.99 21.01
N SER A 307 -9.36 17.20 21.03
CA SER A 307 -10.83 17.39 21.07
C SER A 307 -11.55 16.82 19.85
N TYR A 308 -10.88 16.74 18.69
CA TYR A 308 -11.45 16.16 17.47
C TYR A 308 -11.58 14.63 17.52
N THR A 309 -10.94 13.95 18.49
CA THR A 309 -11.08 12.49 18.69
C THR A 309 -12.19 12.15 19.69
N SER A 310 -12.95 13.15 20.15
CA SER A 310 -13.95 12.99 21.19
C SER A 310 -14.99 11.91 20.86
N GLY A 311 -15.21 11.00 21.83
CA GLY A 311 -16.14 9.88 21.70
C GLY A 311 -15.47 8.55 21.33
N ASN A 312 -14.15 8.55 21.11
CA ASN A 312 -13.35 7.34 20.96
C ASN A 312 -12.25 7.32 22.04
N ASP A 313 -12.16 6.22 22.79
CA ASP A 313 -11.10 6.01 23.79
C ASP A 313 -9.77 5.62 23.14
N VAL A 314 -9.81 5.16 21.89
CA VAL A 314 -8.64 4.83 21.04
C VAL A 314 -8.29 6.08 20.22
N CYS A 315 -7.43 6.94 20.75
CA CYS A 315 -7.15 8.25 20.16
C CYS A 315 -5.73 8.42 19.59
N ASP A 316 -4.94 7.36 19.59
CA ASP A 316 -3.60 7.30 19.02
C ASP A 316 -3.31 5.90 18.43
N GLU A 317 -2.23 5.79 17.66
CA GLU A 317 -1.91 4.53 16.94
C GLU A 317 -1.48 3.41 17.89
N LYS A 318 -0.79 3.73 18.99
CA LYS A 318 -0.43 2.73 19.99
C LYS A 318 -1.66 2.11 20.64
N SER A 319 -2.62 2.92 21.03
CA SER A 319 -3.90 2.44 21.58
C SER A 319 -4.68 1.62 20.55
N TYR A 320 -4.62 2.02 19.27
CA TYR A 320 -5.27 1.32 18.18
C TYR A 320 -4.70 -0.08 17.96
N ILE A 321 -3.40 -0.22 17.78
CA ILE A 321 -2.80 -1.56 17.56
C ILE A 321 -3.01 -2.49 18.75
N ASN A 322 -2.95 -1.96 19.97
CA ASN A 322 -3.17 -2.74 21.21
C ASN A 322 -4.65 -3.16 21.38
N ALA A 323 -5.59 -2.40 20.83
CA ALA A 323 -7.01 -2.80 20.78
C ALA A 323 -7.29 -3.76 19.61
N PHE A 324 -6.60 -3.61 18.47
CA PHE A 324 -6.86 -4.37 17.26
C PHE A 324 -6.23 -5.77 17.28
N ALA A 325 -5.01 -5.93 17.80
CA ALA A 325 -4.29 -7.20 17.83
C ALA A 325 -5.08 -8.34 18.49
N PRO A 326 -5.70 -8.18 19.67
CA PRO A 326 -6.50 -9.25 20.28
C PRO A 326 -7.75 -9.62 19.46
N GLU A 327 -8.37 -8.68 18.76
CA GLU A 327 -9.51 -8.95 17.87
C GLU A 327 -9.07 -9.75 16.64
N LEU A 328 -7.92 -9.38 16.03
CA LEU A 328 -7.32 -10.12 14.93
C LEU A 328 -6.93 -11.56 15.35
N SER A 329 -6.29 -11.71 16.50
CA SER A 329 -5.91 -13.03 17.04
C SER A 329 -7.16 -13.89 17.29
N SER A 330 -8.22 -13.31 17.86
CA SER A 330 -9.51 -13.98 18.05
C SER A 330 -10.16 -14.40 16.74
N ALA A 331 -9.99 -13.61 15.68
CA ALA A 331 -10.42 -13.93 14.33
C ALA A 331 -9.48 -14.92 13.62
N GLY A 332 -8.32 -15.28 14.21
CA GLY A 332 -7.34 -16.25 13.74
C GLY A 332 -6.33 -15.68 12.74
N CYS A 333 -5.89 -14.45 12.97
CA CYS A 333 -4.78 -13.79 12.30
C CYS A 333 -3.93 -13.07 13.35
N ASP A 334 -2.79 -13.67 13.73
CA ASP A 334 -1.81 -12.99 14.58
C ASP A 334 -1.01 -12.02 13.72
N ALA A 335 -0.98 -10.74 14.12
CA ALA A 335 -0.33 -9.69 13.34
C ALA A 335 0.60 -8.85 14.22
N HIS A 336 1.74 -8.44 13.64
CA HIS A 336 2.53 -7.31 14.10
C HIS A 336 2.21 -6.07 13.27
N PHE A 337 2.72 -4.91 13.69
CA PHE A 337 2.36 -3.65 13.08
C PHE A 337 3.58 -2.82 12.70
N ILE A 338 3.44 -2.02 11.66
CA ILE A 338 4.29 -0.86 11.39
C ILE A 338 3.42 0.39 11.37
N THR A 339 3.97 1.51 11.80
CA THR A 339 3.22 2.78 11.85
C THR A 339 3.95 3.85 11.06
N ASP A 340 3.23 4.51 10.14
CA ASP A 340 3.75 5.69 9.42
C ASP A 340 3.85 6.88 10.38
N THR A 341 5.08 7.33 10.59
CA THR A 341 5.41 8.50 11.42
C THR A 341 5.93 9.68 10.59
N GLY A 342 5.86 9.60 9.28
CA GLY A 342 6.43 10.60 8.37
C GLY A 342 5.93 12.03 8.59
N ARG A 343 4.67 12.18 9.03
CA ARG A 343 4.01 13.49 9.12
C ARG A 343 3.28 13.74 10.44
N ASN A 344 3.65 13.06 11.52
CA ASN A 344 2.96 13.17 12.82
C ASN A 344 3.79 13.84 13.94
N GLY A 345 4.86 14.55 13.59
CA GLY A 345 5.83 15.09 14.56
C GLY A 345 5.32 16.24 15.43
N LYS A 346 4.19 16.85 15.09
CA LYS A 346 3.53 17.86 15.93
C LYS A 346 2.12 17.42 16.27
N GLN A 347 1.81 17.41 17.57
CA GLN A 347 0.52 17.01 18.11
C GLN A 347 0.03 18.00 19.17
N PRO A 348 -1.28 18.30 19.28
CA PRO A 348 -2.26 17.95 18.27
C PRO A 348 -1.99 18.64 16.93
N THR A 349 -2.47 18.04 15.84
CA THR A 349 -2.41 18.62 14.50
C THR A 349 -3.39 19.78 14.35
N GLY A 350 -3.38 20.45 13.20
CA GLY A 350 -4.34 21.50 12.86
C GLY A 350 -5.71 21.00 12.39
N GLN A 351 -5.98 19.68 12.46
CA GLN A 351 -7.25 19.07 12.03
C GLN A 351 -8.45 19.69 12.76
N SER A 352 -9.48 20.04 12.01
CA SER A 352 -10.77 20.51 12.55
C SER A 352 -11.68 19.32 12.91
N ALA A 353 -11.58 18.24 12.15
CA ALA A 353 -12.22 16.96 12.42
C ALA A 353 -11.21 15.82 12.18
N TRP A 354 -11.39 14.68 12.85
CA TRP A 354 -10.43 13.56 12.77
C TRP A 354 -10.36 12.91 11.39
N GLY A 355 -11.43 13.08 10.59
CA GLY A 355 -11.46 12.62 9.20
C GLY A 355 -10.84 13.59 8.18
N ASP A 356 -10.30 14.74 8.62
CA ASP A 356 -9.65 15.69 7.71
C ASP A 356 -8.24 15.18 7.40
N TRP A 357 -8.05 14.69 6.17
CA TRP A 357 -6.84 13.94 5.77
C TRP A 357 -5.96 14.66 4.77
N CYS A 358 -6.46 15.68 4.05
CA CYS A 358 -5.73 16.28 2.95
C CYS A 358 -4.82 17.43 3.39
N ASN A 359 -3.51 17.29 3.20
CA ASN A 359 -2.50 18.34 3.39
C ASN A 359 -2.64 19.10 4.73
N VAL A 360 -2.86 18.38 5.81
CA VAL A 360 -3.18 18.96 7.12
C VAL A 360 -2.12 19.93 7.62
N LYS A 361 -2.56 21.10 8.11
CA LYS A 361 -1.69 22.09 8.75
C LYS A 361 -1.18 21.62 10.11
N ASP A 362 -0.14 22.28 10.57
CA ASP A 362 0.41 22.10 11.92
C ASP A 362 0.77 20.65 12.25
N THR A 363 1.32 19.94 11.29
CA THR A 363 1.88 18.58 11.40
C THR A 363 3.41 18.67 11.62
N GLY A 364 4.20 17.88 10.97
CA GLY A 364 5.66 17.96 11.00
C GLY A 364 6.27 16.59 10.84
N PHE A 365 7.54 16.54 10.57
CA PHE A 365 8.26 15.28 10.51
C PHE A 365 8.25 14.61 11.89
N GLY A 366 7.79 13.36 11.92
CA GLY A 366 7.73 12.56 13.13
C GLY A 366 9.02 11.77 13.41
N ALA A 367 8.90 10.72 14.21
CA ALA A 367 10.03 9.85 14.51
C ALA A 367 10.61 9.27 13.21
N GLN A 368 11.94 9.27 13.10
CA GLN A 368 12.60 8.60 11.99
C GLN A 368 12.39 7.08 12.06
N PRO A 369 12.50 6.38 10.92
CA PRO A 369 12.39 4.92 10.88
C PRO A 369 13.30 4.25 11.91
N THR A 370 12.70 3.38 12.74
CA THR A 370 13.39 2.65 13.82
C THR A 370 12.58 1.45 14.26
N THR A 371 13.27 0.41 14.73
CA THR A 371 12.67 -0.75 15.42
C THR A 371 12.50 -0.53 16.94
N ASP A 372 13.05 0.57 17.48
CA ASP A 372 12.85 0.96 18.88
C ASP A 372 11.54 1.73 19.04
N THR A 373 10.43 1.01 19.03
CA THR A 373 9.06 1.56 19.09
C THR A 373 8.51 1.67 20.51
N GLY A 374 9.11 0.93 21.45
CA GLY A 374 8.62 0.82 22.82
C GLY A 374 7.30 0.05 22.95
N ASP A 375 6.94 -0.79 21.95
CA ASP A 375 5.78 -1.68 21.96
C ASP A 375 6.09 -2.98 21.21
N GLU A 376 5.85 -4.13 21.84
CA GLU A 376 6.18 -5.45 21.27
C GLU A 376 5.34 -5.82 20.04
N LEU A 377 4.18 -5.20 19.85
CA LEU A 377 3.35 -5.40 18.68
C LEU A 377 3.83 -4.58 17.47
N ALA A 378 4.59 -3.51 17.70
CA ALA A 378 5.06 -2.63 16.64
C ALA A 378 6.49 -3.02 16.21
N ASP A 379 6.62 -3.59 15.03
CA ASP A 379 7.91 -3.98 14.42
C ASP A 379 8.78 -2.76 14.12
N ALA A 380 8.19 -1.67 13.62
CA ALA A 380 8.94 -0.45 13.30
C ALA A 380 8.05 0.81 13.18
N PHE A 381 8.65 1.97 13.43
CA PHE A 381 8.23 3.23 12.84
C PHE A 381 8.84 3.35 11.46
N VAL A 382 8.07 3.88 10.53
CA VAL A 382 8.47 4.04 9.12
C VAL A 382 7.98 5.37 8.56
N TRP A 383 8.59 5.83 7.47
CA TRP A 383 8.05 6.92 6.68
C TRP A 383 7.48 6.34 5.38
N VAL A 384 6.16 6.19 5.34
CA VAL A 384 5.47 5.72 4.14
C VAL A 384 5.18 6.89 3.23
N LYS A 385 4.60 7.97 3.79
CA LYS A 385 4.45 9.24 3.10
C LYS A 385 5.20 10.33 3.87
N PRO A 386 6.39 10.72 3.39
CA PRO A 386 7.20 11.71 4.07
C PRO A 386 6.61 13.12 3.97
N GLY A 387 7.06 14.01 4.86
CA GLY A 387 6.65 15.41 4.85
C GLY A 387 7.02 16.11 3.55
N GLY A 388 6.11 16.97 3.07
CA GLY A 388 6.27 17.75 1.83
C GLY A 388 5.56 17.16 0.61
N GLU A 389 5.22 15.88 0.62
CA GLU A 389 4.40 15.28 -0.44
C GLU A 389 2.93 15.66 -0.29
N SER A 390 2.29 16.03 -1.41
CA SER A 390 0.87 16.40 -1.43
C SER A 390 -0.06 15.19 -1.31
N ASP A 391 -1.17 15.36 -0.59
CA ASP A 391 -2.27 14.39 -0.55
C ASP A 391 -3.29 14.62 -1.66
N GLY A 392 -3.34 15.81 -2.23
CA GLY A 392 -4.25 16.16 -3.29
C GLY A 392 -4.26 17.65 -3.60
N THR A 393 -4.74 17.97 -4.79
CA THR A 393 -4.73 19.34 -5.29
C THR A 393 -5.78 20.23 -4.62
N SER A 394 -5.41 21.50 -4.40
CA SER A 394 -6.36 22.56 -4.01
C SER A 394 -7.04 23.26 -5.21
N ASP A 395 -6.72 22.85 -6.45
CA ASP A 395 -7.36 23.39 -7.65
C ASP A 395 -8.74 22.76 -7.86
N THR A 396 -9.79 23.51 -7.56
CA THR A 396 -11.17 23.08 -7.69
C THR A 396 -11.61 22.77 -9.13
N SER A 397 -10.80 23.09 -10.14
CA SER A 397 -11.05 22.75 -11.55
C SER A 397 -10.46 21.40 -11.95
N SER A 398 -9.60 20.80 -11.16
CA SER A 398 -9.03 19.47 -11.41
C SER A 398 -10.08 18.39 -11.25
N SER A 399 -10.04 17.38 -12.12
CA SER A 399 -10.87 16.17 -12.01
C SER A 399 -10.52 15.31 -10.80
N ARG A 400 -9.35 15.55 -10.19
CA ARG A 400 -8.86 14.87 -8.97
C ARG A 400 -9.04 15.73 -7.71
N TYR A 401 -9.74 16.86 -7.81
CA TYR A 401 -10.02 17.68 -6.64
C TYR A 401 -10.95 16.95 -5.67
N ASP A 402 -10.51 16.78 -4.43
CA ASP A 402 -11.32 16.33 -3.33
C ASP A 402 -11.67 17.50 -2.39
N ALA A 403 -12.89 17.49 -1.86
CA ALA A 403 -13.36 18.58 -0.99
C ALA A 403 -12.50 18.76 0.27
N HIS A 404 -11.90 17.68 0.82
CA HIS A 404 -11.00 17.74 1.97
C HIS A 404 -9.77 18.61 1.70
N CYS A 405 -9.28 18.64 0.46
CA CYS A 405 -8.15 19.50 0.07
C CYS A 405 -8.49 20.98 0.00
N GLY A 406 -9.80 21.32 0.08
CA GLY A 406 -10.32 22.68 0.16
C GLY A 406 -10.65 23.16 1.56
N TYR A 407 -10.54 22.31 2.59
CA TYR A 407 -10.88 22.69 3.96
C TYR A 407 -9.94 23.73 4.55
N SER A 408 -10.39 24.42 5.60
CA SER A 408 -9.64 25.53 6.23
C SER A 408 -8.36 25.08 6.92
N ASP A 409 -8.26 23.82 7.31
CA ASP A 409 -7.10 23.17 7.93
C ASP A 409 -6.16 22.48 6.92
N ALA A 410 -6.54 22.44 5.63
CA ALA A 410 -5.64 22.03 4.57
C ALA A 410 -4.65 23.13 4.15
N LEU A 411 -3.39 22.76 3.90
CA LEU A 411 -2.38 23.63 3.28
C LEU A 411 -2.77 23.92 1.83
N GLN A 412 -2.74 25.22 1.47
CA GLN A 412 -3.09 25.69 0.12
C GLN A 412 -2.16 26.84 -0.29
N PRO A 413 -1.78 26.94 -1.57
CA PRO A 413 -2.09 26.01 -2.66
C PRO A 413 -1.33 24.70 -2.53
N ALA A 414 -1.91 23.61 -3.04
CA ALA A 414 -1.29 22.29 -3.10
C ALA A 414 -1.43 21.68 -4.52
N PRO A 415 -0.39 20.98 -5.00
CA PRO A 415 -0.43 20.27 -6.28
C PRO A 415 -1.22 18.95 -6.17
N GLU A 416 -1.29 18.19 -7.27
CA GLU A 416 -1.84 16.83 -7.31
C GLU A 416 -1.14 15.90 -6.29
N ALA A 417 -1.80 14.82 -5.89
CA ALA A 417 -1.23 13.81 -5.01
C ALA A 417 0.04 13.17 -5.59
N GLY A 418 1.02 12.91 -4.74
CA GLY A 418 2.28 12.28 -5.12
C GLY A 418 3.28 13.23 -5.80
N THR A 419 3.06 14.56 -5.73
CA THR A 419 3.96 15.59 -6.28
C THR A 419 4.44 16.54 -5.20
#